data_2dcca56edf7399fe5897213286978778
#
_entry.id   2dcca56edf7399fe5897213286978778
#
_cell.length_a   1.000
_cell.length_b   1.000
_cell.length_c   1.000
_cell.angle_alpha   90.00
_cell.angle_beta   90.00
_cell.angle_gamma   90.00
#
_symmetry.space_group_name_H-M   'P 1'
#
loop_
_entity.id
_entity.type
_entity.pdbx_description
1 polymer ?
#
loop_
_entity_poly.entity_id
_entity_poly.type
_entity_poly.pdbx_seq_one_letter_code
_entity_poly.pdbx_strand_id
1 'polypeptide(L)'
;TEQKVFLENAGTFNDITPIRSTVSLGANPVNTTGGAGSGVVTITTQASHAASTGDFVTLASLTATDGITAEQLNTEHKITSVPSTTTFTITTAGSASSGSTAGGGSSGTAAFQIGVGLNSTVLGAGWGAGTWGRFTWGSAAGSLSGQTLRLWSVDNFGEDLLFNNMDGSIFYWDATNGTSTRGVLLSSLAGASDVPIVARKLLVSDVDRHVIVFGTNPIGSATLDPLLIRFGSQESLTDFTPSAENTAGDLRLSKGSEIITAIQTSRQILVFTDQSLYTMQFLG
;
A
#
# COMPACT_ATOMS: atom_id res chain seq x y z
N THR A 1 4.12 13.26 -4.22
CA THR A 1 3.46 13.09 -2.92
C THR A 1 2.13 12.33 -3.01
N GLU A 2 1.67 11.97 -4.19
CA GLU A 2 0.31 11.48 -4.41
C GLU A 2 0.06 10.05 -3.91
N GLN A 3 1.09 9.27 -3.61
CA GLN A 3 0.94 7.83 -3.29
C GLN A 3 1.74 7.38 -2.09
N LYS A 4 2.28 8.30 -1.31
CA LYS A 4 3.27 7.99 -0.30
C LYS A 4 2.84 8.47 1.08
N VAL A 5 3.34 7.78 2.10
CA VAL A 5 3.26 8.21 3.49
C VAL A 5 4.60 8.81 3.89
N PHE A 6 4.55 10.02 4.40
CA PHE A 6 5.74 10.72 4.90
C PHE A 6 5.61 10.99 6.38
N LEU A 7 6.69 10.79 7.08
CA LEU A 7 6.90 11.26 8.44
C LEU A 7 7.67 12.58 8.39
N GLU A 8 7.11 13.62 8.97
CA GLU A 8 7.82 14.88 9.17
C GLU A 8 8.61 14.82 10.47
N ASN A 9 9.90 15.09 10.42
CA ASN A 9 10.76 15.21 11.58
C ASN A 9 11.73 16.39 11.39
N ALA A 10 11.63 17.36 12.27
CA ALA A 10 12.49 18.56 12.29
C ALA A 10 12.59 19.27 10.93
N GLY A 11 11.48 19.42 10.22
CA GLY A 11 11.41 20.07 8.91
C GLY A 11 11.79 19.17 7.72
N THR A 12 12.10 17.91 7.96
CA THR A 12 12.45 16.93 6.92
C THR A 12 11.32 15.92 6.74
N PHE A 13 10.89 15.73 5.49
CA PHE A 13 9.92 14.70 5.14
C PHE A 13 10.64 13.39 4.81
N ASN A 14 10.42 12.37 5.62
CA ASN A 14 10.99 11.04 5.47
C ASN A 14 9.94 10.10 4.89
N ASP A 15 10.23 9.46 3.78
CA ASP A 15 9.32 8.52 3.11
C ASP A 15 9.32 7.18 3.87
N ILE A 16 8.20 6.87 4.51
CA ILE A 16 7.97 5.62 5.25
C ILE A 16 7.05 4.65 4.49
N THR A 17 6.74 4.93 3.22
CA THR A 17 5.86 4.09 2.40
C THR A 17 6.42 2.65 2.31
N PRO A 18 5.63 1.63 2.61
CA PRO A 18 6.09 0.26 2.62
C PRO A 18 6.53 -0.26 1.25
N ILE A 19 7.51 -1.16 1.26
CA ILE A 19 7.92 -1.92 0.09
C ILE A 19 7.08 -3.19 0.00
N ARG A 20 6.42 -3.40 -1.14
CA ARG A 20 5.62 -4.60 -1.40
C ARG A 20 6.50 -5.81 -1.70
N SER A 21 7.51 -5.60 -2.52
CA SER A 21 8.41 -6.68 -2.95
C SER A 21 9.72 -6.12 -3.49
N THR A 22 10.79 -6.88 -3.33
CA THR A 22 12.07 -6.62 -3.97
C THR A 22 12.39 -7.78 -4.92
N VAL A 23 12.71 -7.44 -6.17
CA VAL A 23 12.99 -8.41 -7.23
C VAL A 23 14.41 -8.20 -7.76
N SER A 24 15.14 -9.28 -8.00
CA SER A 24 16.43 -9.25 -8.69
C SER A 24 16.27 -8.90 -10.16
N LEU A 25 17.18 -8.14 -10.71
CA LEU A 25 17.13 -7.69 -12.11
C LEU A 25 17.90 -8.61 -13.06
N GLY A 26 18.89 -9.35 -12.57
CA GLY A 26 19.73 -10.21 -13.40
C GLY A 26 20.86 -9.46 -14.11
N ALA A 27 21.41 -10.07 -15.16
CA ALA A 27 22.52 -9.48 -15.91
C ALA A 27 22.03 -8.50 -16.97
N ASN A 28 22.65 -7.32 -17.01
CA ASN A 28 22.39 -6.25 -17.98
C ASN A 28 20.89 -5.90 -18.10
N PRO A 29 20.21 -5.59 -16.98
CA PRO A 29 18.76 -5.43 -16.97
C PRO A 29 18.29 -4.09 -17.54
N VAL A 30 19.19 -3.15 -17.75
CA VAL A 30 18.90 -1.80 -18.23
C VAL A 30 19.03 -1.75 -19.75
N ASN A 31 18.02 -1.24 -20.45
CA ASN A 31 18.06 -1.02 -21.89
C ASN A 31 17.59 0.41 -22.21
N THR A 32 18.42 1.18 -22.91
CA THR A 32 18.14 2.57 -23.31
C THR A 32 17.23 2.61 -24.54
N THR A 33 15.98 2.23 -24.37
CA THR A 33 15.00 2.04 -25.46
C THR A 33 14.47 3.34 -26.06
N GLY A 34 14.66 4.48 -25.38
CA GLY A 34 14.22 5.80 -25.85
C GLY A 34 15.10 6.38 -26.96
N GLY A 35 16.26 5.79 -27.27
CA GLY A 35 17.20 6.26 -28.25
C GLY A 35 18.17 7.35 -27.72
N ALA A 36 19.11 7.76 -28.55
CA ALA A 36 20.06 8.79 -28.19
C ALA A 36 19.37 10.10 -27.81
N GLY A 37 19.82 10.73 -26.74
CA GLY A 37 19.26 11.97 -26.21
C GLY A 37 18.00 11.74 -25.31
N SER A 38 17.54 10.51 -25.15
CA SER A 38 16.36 10.18 -24.33
C SER A 38 16.77 9.61 -22.98
N GLY A 39 16.01 9.97 -21.93
CA GLY A 39 16.12 9.38 -20.60
C GLY A 39 15.20 8.16 -20.40
N VAL A 40 14.47 7.72 -21.43
CA VAL A 40 13.56 6.57 -21.31
C VAL A 40 14.36 5.26 -21.32
N VAL A 41 14.16 4.48 -20.28
CA VAL A 41 14.87 3.22 -20.02
C VAL A 41 13.87 2.12 -19.74
N THR A 42 14.07 0.95 -20.38
CA THR A 42 13.36 -0.28 -20.02
C THR A 42 14.20 -1.10 -19.04
N ILE A 43 13.58 -1.51 -17.96
CA ILE A 43 14.18 -2.38 -16.95
C ILE A 43 13.56 -3.77 -17.05
N THR A 44 14.41 -4.80 -17.02
CA THR A 44 14.00 -6.22 -17.05
C THR A 44 14.25 -6.86 -15.68
N THR A 45 13.23 -7.52 -15.13
CA THR A 45 13.30 -8.27 -13.87
C THR A 45 13.41 -9.76 -14.13
N GLN A 46 14.00 -10.51 -13.18
CA GLN A 46 14.09 -11.98 -13.29
C GLN A 46 12.76 -12.69 -12.98
N ALA A 47 11.88 -12.05 -12.23
CA ALA A 47 10.56 -12.56 -11.88
C ALA A 47 9.49 -11.51 -12.12
N SER A 48 8.23 -11.91 -12.12
CA SER A 48 7.09 -10.99 -12.24
C SER A 48 7.12 -9.95 -11.12
N HIS A 49 7.02 -8.68 -11.49
CA HIS A 49 7.05 -7.56 -10.55
C HIS A 49 5.67 -7.10 -10.09
N ALA A 50 4.61 -7.53 -10.75
CA ALA A 50 3.22 -7.17 -10.44
C ALA A 50 2.97 -5.66 -10.23
N ALA A 51 3.79 -4.80 -10.86
CA ALA A 51 3.64 -3.35 -10.80
C ALA A 51 2.72 -2.84 -11.91
N SER A 52 2.15 -1.68 -11.68
CA SER A 52 1.30 -0.95 -12.63
C SER A 52 1.95 0.37 -13.04
N THR A 53 1.50 0.92 -14.15
CA THR A 53 1.88 2.28 -14.56
C THR A 53 1.49 3.27 -13.47
N GLY A 54 2.45 4.10 -13.07
CA GLY A 54 2.27 5.07 -11.99
C GLY A 54 2.80 4.63 -10.63
N ASP A 55 3.09 3.33 -10.43
CA ASP A 55 3.76 2.82 -9.23
C ASP A 55 5.17 3.39 -9.10
N PHE A 56 5.74 3.31 -7.90
CA PHE A 56 7.11 3.70 -7.62
C PHE A 56 8.01 2.49 -7.38
N VAL A 57 9.23 2.58 -7.87
CA VAL A 57 10.27 1.58 -7.71
C VAL A 57 11.59 2.23 -7.35
N THR A 58 12.29 1.70 -6.37
CA THR A 58 13.67 2.10 -6.05
C THR A 58 14.62 1.07 -6.64
N LEU A 59 15.49 1.52 -7.54
CA LEU A 59 16.54 0.70 -8.12
C LEU A 59 17.82 0.83 -7.29
N ALA A 60 18.57 -0.25 -7.20
CA ALA A 60 19.84 -0.28 -6.47
C ALA A 60 20.85 -1.22 -7.14
N SER A 61 22.14 -0.97 -6.89
CA SER A 61 23.28 -1.78 -7.35
C SER A 61 23.40 -1.92 -8.88
N LEU A 62 22.88 -0.96 -9.63
CA LEU A 62 23.09 -0.85 -11.08
C LEU A 62 24.36 -0.07 -11.39
N THR A 63 25.01 -0.44 -12.49
CA THR A 63 26.15 0.30 -13.05
C THR A 63 25.71 1.26 -14.14
N ALA A 64 26.53 2.27 -14.42
CA ALA A 64 26.26 3.23 -15.49
C ALA A 64 26.06 2.53 -16.85
N THR A 65 25.15 3.04 -17.65
CA THR A 65 24.81 2.46 -18.96
C THR A 65 24.55 3.57 -19.97
N ASP A 66 25.26 3.52 -21.07
CA ASP A 66 25.03 4.37 -22.27
C ASP A 66 24.89 5.88 -21.96
N GLY A 67 25.78 6.41 -21.10
CA GLY A 67 25.77 7.82 -20.69
C GLY A 67 24.87 8.14 -19.50
N ILE A 68 23.98 7.24 -19.07
CA ILE A 68 23.20 7.39 -17.86
C ILE A 68 24.03 6.89 -16.67
N THR A 69 24.23 7.72 -15.66
CA THR A 69 25.10 7.40 -14.52
C THR A 69 24.46 6.43 -13.56
N ALA A 70 25.29 5.73 -12.76
CA ALA A 70 24.79 4.83 -11.71
C ALA A 70 23.92 5.56 -10.67
N GLU A 71 24.23 6.80 -10.33
CA GLU A 71 23.46 7.62 -9.40
C GLU A 71 22.06 7.95 -9.94
N GLN A 72 21.96 8.17 -11.25
CA GLN A 72 20.69 8.45 -11.92
C GLN A 72 19.81 7.19 -12.06
N LEU A 73 20.42 6.01 -12.07
CA LEU A 73 19.71 4.73 -12.08
C LEU A 73 19.34 4.28 -10.68
N ASN A 74 20.26 4.35 -9.71
CA ASN A 74 20.09 3.85 -8.34
C ASN A 74 19.36 4.86 -7.44
N THR A 75 18.16 5.22 -7.85
CA THR A 75 17.26 6.11 -7.11
C THR A 75 15.82 5.61 -7.27
N GLU A 76 14.91 6.34 -6.69
CA GLU A 76 13.50 6.07 -6.87
C GLU A 76 13.01 6.65 -8.20
N HIS A 77 12.21 5.84 -8.90
CA HIS A 77 11.58 6.19 -10.16
C HIS A 77 10.09 5.90 -10.16
N LYS A 78 9.34 6.75 -10.86
CA LYS A 78 7.95 6.45 -11.21
C LYS A 78 7.93 5.58 -12.47
N ILE A 79 7.16 4.50 -12.45
CA ILE A 79 6.97 3.61 -13.60
C ILE A 79 6.09 4.31 -14.62
N THR A 80 6.61 4.51 -15.83
CA THR A 80 5.93 5.22 -16.91
C THR A 80 5.08 4.30 -17.77
N SER A 81 5.49 3.03 -17.94
CA SER A 81 4.68 1.98 -18.58
C SER A 81 5.12 0.60 -18.11
N VAL A 82 4.25 -0.38 -18.34
CA VAL A 82 4.48 -1.80 -18.02
C VAL A 82 4.20 -2.64 -19.26
N PRO A 83 5.22 -2.82 -20.14
CA PRO A 83 5.10 -3.62 -21.37
C PRO A 83 4.81 -5.09 -21.12
N SER A 84 5.34 -5.67 -20.04
CA SER A 84 5.11 -7.07 -19.66
C SER A 84 5.17 -7.30 -18.16
N THR A 85 4.89 -8.50 -17.69
CA THR A 85 5.00 -8.87 -16.27
C THR A 85 6.42 -8.80 -15.70
N THR A 86 7.43 -8.78 -16.57
CA THR A 86 8.86 -8.75 -16.21
C THR A 86 9.59 -7.53 -16.76
N THR A 87 8.91 -6.61 -17.42
CA THR A 87 9.52 -5.37 -17.94
C THR A 87 8.69 -4.15 -17.62
N PHE A 88 9.37 -3.08 -17.24
CA PHE A 88 8.76 -1.77 -17.03
C PHE A 88 9.67 -0.67 -17.54
N THR A 89 9.12 0.49 -17.80
CA THR A 89 9.88 1.68 -18.23
C THR A 89 9.89 2.75 -17.16
N ILE A 90 11.00 3.45 -17.10
CA ILE A 90 11.20 4.62 -16.26
C ILE A 90 11.76 5.76 -17.12
N THR A 91 11.77 6.97 -16.58
CA THR A 91 12.50 8.10 -17.17
C THR A 91 13.54 8.58 -16.17
N THR A 92 14.80 8.57 -16.59
CA THR A 92 15.93 9.07 -15.81
C THR A 92 16.17 10.55 -16.08
N ALA A 93 16.88 11.25 -15.20
CA ALA A 93 17.28 12.64 -15.40
C ALA A 93 18.39 12.79 -16.47
N GLY A 94 19.19 11.73 -16.69
CA GLY A 94 20.20 11.67 -17.74
C GLY A 94 19.62 11.14 -19.04
N SER A 95 20.41 11.29 -20.12
CA SER A 95 20.04 10.86 -21.45
C SER A 95 21.03 9.84 -22.00
N ALA A 96 20.51 8.87 -22.75
CA ALA A 96 21.34 7.89 -23.46
C ALA A 96 22.21 8.54 -24.52
N SER A 97 23.44 8.07 -24.64
CA SER A 97 24.40 8.56 -25.64
C SER A 97 24.15 8.00 -27.04
N SER A 98 23.72 6.73 -27.11
CA SER A 98 23.49 6.04 -28.38
C SER A 98 22.10 5.46 -28.52
N GLY A 99 21.59 4.74 -27.50
CA GLY A 99 20.30 4.08 -27.48
C GLY A 99 20.33 2.59 -27.84
N SER A 100 19.35 1.87 -27.35
CA SER A 100 19.23 0.40 -27.49
C SER A 100 20.42 -0.37 -26.95
N THR A 101 21.12 0.17 -25.96
CA THR A 101 22.26 -0.47 -25.32
C THR A 101 21.81 -1.19 -24.04
N ALA A 102 22.12 -2.48 -23.93
CA ALA A 102 21.90 -3.26 -22.73
C ALA A 102 23.07 -3.10 -21.76
N GLY A 103 22.77 -2.90 -20.47
CA GLY A 103 23.78 -2.70 -19.42
C GLY A 103 23.17 -2.75 -18.03
N GLY A 104 23.83 -2.14 -17.05
CA GLY A 104 23.36 -2.09 -15.66
C GLY A 104 24.03 -3.09 -14.73
N GLY A 105 24.94 -3.94 -15.23
CA GLY A 105 25.63 -4.92 -14.39
C GLY A 105 24.82 -6.18 -14.11
N SER A 106 25.13 -6.91 -13.03
CA SER A 106 24.55 -8.23 -12.75
C SER A 106 23.95 -8.39 -11.35
N SER A 107 24.02 -7.38 -10.50
CA SER A 107 23.60 -7.45 -9.09
C SER A 107 22.49 -6.46 -8.74
N GLY A 108 21.83 -5.90 -9.76
CA GLY A 108 20.78 -4.92 -9.59
C GLY A 108 19.54 -5.49 -8.90
N THR A 109 18.87 -4.66 -8.12
CA THR A 109 17.58 -4.95 -7.49
C THR A 109 16.57 -3.84 -7.74
N ALA A 110 15.28 -4.22 -7.76
CA ALA A 110 14.15 -3.30 -7.87
C ALA A 110 13.22 -3.52 -6.67
N ALA A 111 13.09 -2.52 -5.81
CA ALA A 111 12.18 -2.51 -4.66
C ALA A 111 10.91 -1.74 -5.04
N PHE A 112 9.81 -2.46 -5.21
CA PHE A 112 8.51 -1.90 -5.59
C PHE A 112 7.73 -1.48 -4.36
N GLN A 113 7.23 -0.26 -4.36
CA GLN A 113 6.35 0.23 -3.31
C GLN A 113 4.96 -0.39 -3.43
N ILE A 114 4.20 -0.34 -2.35
CA ILE A 114 2.79 -0.75 -2.37
C ILE A 114 1.99 0.17 -3.30
N GLY A 115 0.99 -0.43 -3.99
CA GLY A 115 -0.04 0.34 -4.66
C GLY A 115 -1.06 0.85 -3.64
N VAL A 116 -1.31 2.14 -3.62
CA VAL A 116 -2.15 2.80 -2.61
C VAL A 116 -3.51 3.29 -3.15
N GLY A 117 -3.89 2.88 -4.36
CA GLY A 117 -5.16 3.26 -4.98
C GLY A 117 -5.07 4.52 -5.84
N LEU A 118 -6.22 5.03 -6.24
CA LEU A 118 -6.35 6.14 -7.19
C LEU A 118 -6.40 7.51 -6.52
N ASN A 119 -5.97 8.54 -7.25
CA ASN A 119 -6.08 9.95 -6.83
C ASN A 119 -7.50 10.52 -6.93
N SER A 120 -8.32 9.91 -7.76
CA SER A 120 -9.67 10.40 -8.04
C SER A 120 -10.65 9.25 -8.07
N THR A 121 -11.91 9.54 -7.78
CA THR A 121 -12.99 8.55 -7.90
C THR A 121 -13.12 8.11 -9.35
N VAL A 122 -13.08 6.80 -9.57
CA VAL A 122 -13.45 6.21 -10.87
C VAL A 122 -14.93 5.99 -10.89
N LEU A 123 -15.60 6.56 -11.88
CA LEU A 123 -17.03 6.29 -12.12
C LEU A 123 -17.21 4.80 -12.40
N GLY A 124 -18.09 4.15 -11.65
CA GLY A 124 -18.42 2.74 -11.81
C GLY A 124 -18.97 2.41 -13.21
N ALA A 125 -19.11 1.13 -13.50
CA ALA A 125 -19.82 0.65 -14.69
C ALA A 125 -21.34 0.82 -14.48
N GLY A 126 -22.05 1.38 -15.46
CA GLY A 126 -23.50 1.54 -15.38
C GLY A 126 -24.02 2.68 -16.26
N TRP A 127 -25.34 2.90 -16.19
CA TRP A 127 -25.99 4.00 -16.88
C TRP A 127 -25.47 5.35 -16.34
N GLY A 128 -24.87 6.15 -17.21
CA GLY A 128 -24.24 7.41 -16.82
C GLY A 128 -22.77 7.34 -16.43
N ALA A 129 -22.16 6.17 -16.41
CA ALA A 129 -20.75 5.98 -16.10
C ALA A 129 -19.86 6.15 -17.34
N GLY A 130 -19.52 7.37 -17.71
CA GLY A 130 -18.62 7.69 -18.83
C GLY A 130 -19.34 8.00 -20.14
N THR A 131 -18.61 7.94 -21.26
CA THR A 131 -19.14 8.27 -22.60
C THR A 131 -20.08 7.20 -23.12
N TRP A 132 -21.16 7.61 -23.77
CA TRP A 132 -22.06 6.72 -24.49
C TRP A 132 -21.28 5.90 -25.53
N GLY A 133 -21.57 4.58 -25.59
CA GLY A 133 -20.88 3.67 -26.51
C GLY A 133 -19.60 3.07 -26.02
N ARG A 134 -19.27 3.21 -24.73
CA ARG A 134 -18.05 2.66 -24.10
C ARG A 134 -18.00 1.12 -24.14
N PHE A 135 -19.18 0.47 -24.18
CA PHE A 135 -19.29 -1.00 -24.26
C PHE A 135 -20.34 -1.35 -25.31
N THR A 136 -20.10 -2.43 -26.06
CA THR A 136 -21.09 -2.98 -26.98
C THR A 136 -22.23 -3.66 -26.23
N TRP A 137 -23.46 -3.64 -26.77
CA TRP A 137 -24.59 -4.39 -26.24
C TRP A 137 -24.22 -5.87 -26.06
N GLY A 138 -24.43 -6.40 -24.86
CA GLY A 138 -24.11 -7.80 -24.52
C GLY A 138 -22.65 -8.07 -24.08
N SER A 139 -21.76 -7.09 -24.10
CA SER A 139 -20.47 -7.23 -23.43
C SER A 139 -20.63 -6.90 -21.95
N ALA A 140 -20.13 -7.78 -21.07
CA ALA A 140 -19.99 -7.44 -19.67
C ALA A 140 -19.19 -6.14 -19.59
N ALA A 141 -19.70 -5.16 -18.83
CA ALA A 141 -18.90 -4.02 -18.44
C ALA A 141 -17.62 -4.59 -17.83
N GLY A 142 -16.47 -4.29 -18.45
CA GLY A 142 -15.21 -4.75 -17.92
C GLY A 142 -15.21 -4.42 -16.44
N SER A 143 -15.00 -5.42 -15.59
CA SER A 143 -14.98 -5.21 -14.16
C SER A 143 -13.90 -4.16 -13.89
N LEU A 144 -14.32 -2.96 -13.55
CA LEU A 144 -13.47 -2.01 -12.86
C LEU A 144 -13.27 -2.64 -11.49
N SER A 145 -12.39 -3.65 -11.44
CA SER A 145 -12.06 -4.34 -10.21
C SER A 145 -11.52 -3.31 -9.23
N GLY A 146 -12.38 -2.95 -8.26
CA GLY A 146 -12.02 -2.51 -6.94
C GLY A 146 -10.83 -1.56 -6.79
N GLN A 147 -10.71 -0.55 -7.66
CA GLN A 147 -9.73 0.50 -7.40
C GLN A 147 -10.35 1.49 -6.42
N THR A 148 -10.05 1.29 -5.16
CA THR A 148 -10.47 2.18 -4.09
C THR A 148 -9.75 3.52 -4.18
N LEU A 149 -10.44 4.58 -3.74
CA LEU A 149 -9.82 5.90 -3.58
C LEU A 149 -8.68 5.79 -2.57
N ARG A 150 -7.58 6.47 -2.86
CA ARG A 150 -6.44 6.55 -1.94
C ARG A 150 -6.79 7.37 -0.71
N LEU A 151 -7.12 6.68 0.36
CA LEU A 151 -7.34 7.25 1.68
C LEU A 151 -6.45 6.50 2.67
N TRP A 152 -5.70 7.25 3.44
CA TRP A 152 -4.88 6.71 4.51
C TRP A 152 -5.59 6.87 5.84
N SER A 153 -5.55 5.83 6.67
CA SER A 153 -5.84 5.89 8.08
C SER A 153 -4.52 5.75 8.83
N VAL A 154 -4.31 6.62 9.78
CA VAL A 154 -3.06 6.71 10.54
C VAL A 154 -3.41 6.90 11.99
N ASP A 155 -2.75 6.19 12.88
CA ASP A 155 -2.86 6.37 14.32
C ASP A 155 -1.58 5.97 15.03
N ASN A 156 -1.38 6.44 16.25
CA ASN A 156 -0.18 6.19 17.03
C ASN A 156 -0.39 5.06 18.02
N PHE A 157 0.63 4.21 18.16
CA PHE A 157 0.72 3.24 19.25
C PHE A 157 1.94 3.57 20.12
N GLY A 158 1.77 4.53 21.02
CA GLY A 158 2.89 5.15 21.73
C GLY A 158 3.68 6.07 20.82
N GLU A 159 4.97 5.80 20.63
CA GLU A 159 5.84 6.56 19.71
C GLU A 159 5.80 5.98 18.29
N ASP A 160 5.28 4.78 18.13
CA ASP A 160 5.19 4.07 16.86
C ASP A 160 3.95 4.47 16.08
N LEU A 161 3.96 4.17 14.78
CA LEU A 161 2.89 4.53 13.87
C LEU A 161 2.25 3.28 13.26
N LEU A 162 0.92 3.23 13.35
CA LEU A 162 0.09 2.29 12.60
C LEU A 162 -0.61 3.03 11.47
N PHE A 163 -0.64 2.45 10.29
CA PHE A 163 -1.33 3.05 9.15
C PHE A 163 -1.79 2.00 8.15
N ASN A 164 -2.86 2.32 7.44
CA ASN A 164 -3.34 1.50 6.33
C ASN A 164 -3.87 2.38 5.21
N ASN A 165 -3.77 1.90 3.98
CA ASN A 165 -4.57 2.43 2.88
C ASN A 165 -5.95 1.76 2.89
N MET A 166 -6.98 2.51 2.53
CA MET A 166 -8.36 2.04 2.50
C MET A 166 -8.49 0.73 1.72
N ASP A 167 -9.13 -0.27 2.33
CA ASP A 167 -9.30 -1.63 1.85
C ASP A 167 -7.97 -2.35 1.53
N GLY A 168 -6.89 -1.92 2.16
CA GLY A 168 -5.55 -2.50 2.02
C GLY A 168 -4.99 -3.06 3.31
N SER A 169 -3.72 -3.41 3.28
CA SER A 169 -2.99 -4.00 4.41
C SER A 169 -2.71 -2.98 5.50
N ILE A 170 -2.46 -3.49 6.71
CA ILE A 170 -2.07 -2.69 7.87
C ILE A 170 -0.55 -2.72 7.97
N PHE A 171 0.04 -1.55 8.18
CA PHE A 171 1.48 -1.35 8.30
C PHE A 171 1.83 -0.75 9.65
N TYR A 172 3.03 -1.06 10.09
CA TYR A 172 3.64 -0.60 11.32
C TYR A 172 4.98 0.06 11.01
N TRP A 173 5.25 1.20 11.60
CA TRP A 173 6.54 1.86 11.57
C TRP A 173 7.03 2.06 13.00
N ASP A 174 8.25 1.57 13.27
CA ASP A 174 8.89 1.57 14.58
C ASP A 174 9.80 2.79 14.71
N ALA A 175 9.50 3.66 15.66
CA ALA A 175 10.23 4.88 15.92
C ALA A 175 11.69 4.61 16.35
N THR A 176 11.96 3.47 17.00
CA THR A 176 13.31 3.11 17.46
C THR A 176 14.27 2.79 16.33
N ASN A 177 13.76 2.38 15.18
CA ASN A 177 14.55 2.09 13.98
C ASN A 177 14.94 3.34 13.17
N GLY A 178 14.46 4.51 13.57
CA GLY A 178 14.79 5.80 12.97
C GLY A 178 14.03 6.11 11.68
N THR A 179 14.10 7.37 11.26
CA THR A 179 13.29 7.94 10.19
C THR A 179 13.64 7.46 8.77
N SER A 180 14.77 6.78 8.59
CA SER A 180 15.18 6.21 7.30
C SER A 180 14.55 4.85 6.99
N THR A 181 13.84 4.26 7.95
CA THR A 181 13.19 2.95 7.79
C THR A 181 11.81 3.09 7.18
N ARG A 182 11.40 2.05 6.45
CA ARG A 182 10.06 1.96 5.84
C ARG A 182 9.11 1.20 6.75
N GLY A 183 7.82 1.50 6.64
CA GLY A 183 6.79 0.69 7.28
C GLY A 183 6.83 -0.77 6.82
N VAL A 184 6.51 -1.68 7.72
CA VAL A 184 6.42 -3.13 7.46
C VAL A 184 5.00 -3.62 7.68
N LEU A 185 4.65 -4.76 7.09
CA LEU A 185 3.33 -5.36 7.34
C LEU A 185 3.18 -5.73 8.83
N LEU A 186 2.09 -5.31 9.45
CA LEU A 186 1.79 -5.65 10.84
C LEU A 186 1.75 -7.16 11.05
N SER A 187 1.18 -7.90 10.08
CA SER A 187 1.12 -9.36 10.10
C SER A 187 2.47 -10.07 9.94
N SER A 188 3.53 -9.34 9.57
CA SER A 188 4.89 -9.91 9.45
C SER A 188 5.74 -9.74 10.71
N LEU A 189 5.24 -9.05 11.73
CA LEU A 189 5.96 -8.87 12.99
C LEU A 189 6.08 -10.18 13.76
N ALA A 190 7.16 -10.30 14.52
CA ALA A 190 7.36 -11.46 15.40
C ALA A 190 6.21 -11.56 16.44
N GLY A 191 5.65 -12.75 16.61
CA GLY A 191 4.52 -12.98 17.50
C GLY A 191 3.15 -12.57 16.92
N ALA A 192 3.07 -12.23 15.64
CA ALA A 192 1.80 -11.92 14.98
C ALA A 192 0.87 -13.14 14.97
N SER A 193 -0.32 -12.97 15.52
CA SER A 193 -1.34 -14.01 15.69
C SER A 193 -2.67 -13.49 15.17
N ASP A 194 -3.18 -14.09 14.11
CA ASP A 194 -4.44 -13.72 13.44
C ASP A 194 -4.60 -12.22 13.13
N VAL A 195 -3.50 -11.51 12.92
CA VAL A 195 -3.52 -10.09 12.57
C VAL A 195 -4.34 -9.88 11.30
N PRO A 196 -5.25 -8.89 11.27
CA PRO A 196 -5.99 -8.55 10.06
C PRO A 196 -5.06 -8.19 8.90
N ILE A 197 -5.34 -8.72 7.71
CA ILE A 197 -4.50 -8.51 6.51
C ILE A 197 -5.11 -7.50 5.54
N VAL A 198 -6.36 -7.11 5.76
CA VAL A 198 -7.06 -6.08 5.01
C VAL A 198 -7.92 -5.26 5.94
N ALA A 199 -7.93 -3.95 5.76
CA ALA A 199 -8.66 -3.04 6.62
C ALA A 199 -9.19 -1.84 5.82
N ARG A 200 -10.41 -1.42 6.10
CA ARG A 200 -10.94 -0.14 5.60
C ARG A 200 -10.39 1.02 6.40
N LYS A 201 -10.38 0.88 7.72
CA LYS A 201 -9.86 1.89 8.65
C LYS A 201 -9.29 1.20 9.89
N LEU A 202 -8.29 1.83 10.48
CA LEU A 202 -7.75 1.47 11.80
C LEU A 202 -7.87 2.64 12.77
N LEU A 203 -7.83 2.32 14.04
CA LEU A 203 -7.78 3.26 15.16
C LEU A 203 -7.11 2.56 16.35
N VAL A 204 -6.36 3.31 17.14
CA VAL A 204 -5.82 2.87 18.42
C VAL A 204 -6.61 3.54 19.54
N SER A 205 -7.15 2.75 20.48
CA SER A 205 -7.87 3.31 21.61
C SER A 205 -6.94 4.07 22.55
N ASP A 206 -7.23 5.34 22.84
CA ASP A 206 -6.41 6.19 23.72
C ASP A 206 -6.41 5.70 25.18
N VAL A 207 -7.51 5.08 25.62
CA VAL A 207 -7.70 4.67 27.03
C VAL A 207 -7.06 3.32 27.29
N ASP A 208 -7.34 2.34 26.42
CA ASP A 208 -7.05 0.93 26.67
C ASP A 208 -5.98 0.38 25.71
N ARG A 209 -5.49 1.20 24.78
CA ARG A 209 -4.46 0.84 23.78
C ARG A 209 -4.77 -0.45 23.03
N HIS A 210 -6.04 -0.63 22.64
CA HIS A 210 -6.42 -1.65 21.68
C HIS A 210 -6.23 -1.14 20.27
N VAL A 211 -5.64 -1.95 19.41
CA VAL A 211 -5.66 -1.72 17.97
C VAL A 211 -7.01 -2.23 17.44
N ILE A 212 -7.81 -1.34 16.88
CA ILE A 212 -9.17 -1.65 16.41
C ILE A 212 -9.20 -1.46 14.90
N VAL A 213 -9.69 -2.48 14.21
CA VAL A 213 -9.72 -2.52 12.75
C VAL A 213 -11.16 -2.65 12.27
N PHE A 214 -11.58 -1.70 11.44
CA PHE A 214 -12.95 -1.57 10.95
C PHE A 214 -13.04 -1.97 9.47
N GLY A 215 -14.06 -2.77 9.10
CA GLY A 215 -14.20 -3.34 7.78
C GLY A 215 -12.97 -4.18 7.45
N THR A 216 -12.95 -5.42 7.94
CA THR A 216 -11.74 -6.26 7.90
C THR A 216 -12.09 -7.72 7.54
N ASN A 217 -11.09 -8.56 7.39
CA ASN A 217 -11.27 -9.97 7.11
C ASN A 217 -11.55 -10.78 8.38
N PRO A 218 -12.44 -11.79 8.34
CA PRO A 218 -12.57 -12.78 9.41
C PRO A 218 -11.28 -13.59 9.62
N ILE A 219 -11.09 -14.15 10.79
CA ILE A 219 -9.99 -15.08 11.08
C ILE A 219 -10.03 -16.25 10.08
N GLY A 220 -8.87 -16.59 9.52
CA GLY A 220 -8.73 -17.65 8.52
C GLY A 220 -9.23 -17.29 7.11
N SER A 221 -9.69 -16.07 6.86
CA SER A 221 -10.12 -15.59 5.54
C SER A 221 -9.27 -14.42 5.08
N ALA A 222 -9.10 -14.27 3.77
CA ALA A 222 -8.48 -13.09 3.16
C ALA A 222 -9.52 -12.11 2.59
N THR A 223 -10.80 -12.44 2.65
CA THR A 223 -11.88 -11.64 2.06
C THR A 223 -12.36 -10.61 3.07
N LEU A 224 -12.39 -9.35 2.67
CA LEU A 224 -12.92 -8.25 3.48
C LEU A 224 -14.41 -8.43 3.75
N ASP A 225 -14.83 -8.38 5.02
CA ASP A 225 -16.22 -8.18 5.45
C ASP A 225 -16.38 -6.70 5.84
N PRO A 226 -17.14 -5.91 5.09
CA PRO A 226 -17.23 -4.47 5.30
C PRO A 226 -17.94 -4.06 6.59
N LEU A 227 -18.58 -4.98 7.32
CA LEU A 227 -19.26 -4.73 8.61
C LEU A 227 -18.54 -5.36 9.81
N LEU A 228 -17.44 -6.07 9.58
CA LEU A 228 -16.68 -6.71 10.64
C LEU A 228 -15.71 -5.71 11.31
N ILE A 229 -15.70 -5.72 12.63
CA ILE A 229 -14.73 -5.03 13.48
C ILE A 229 -13.90 -6.10 14.17
N ARG A 230 -12.58 -5.99 14.15
CA ARG A 230 -11.69 -6.82 14.96
C ARG A 230 -10.81 -5.94 15.82
N PHE A 231 -10.54 -6.38 17.01
CA PHE A 231 -9.67 -5.65 17.94
C PHE A 231 -8.65 -6.62 18.54
N GLY A 232 -7.42 -6.13 18.64
CA GLY A 232 -6.31 -6.86 19.27
C GLY A 232 -6.45 -6.88 20.78
N SER A 233 -5.61 -7.67 21.44
CA SER A 233 -5.48 -7.67 22.88
C SER A 233 -4.97 -6.32 23.38
N GLN A 234 -5.35 -5.94 24.60
CA GLN A 234 -4.91 -4.69 25.23
C GLN A 234 -3.38 -4.60 25.24
N GLU A 235 -2.85 -3.42 24.91
CA GLU A 235 -1.43 -3.13 24.83
C GLU A 235 -0.61 -4.04 23.89
N SER A 236 -1.27 -4.79 23.00
CA SER A 236 -0.63 -5.64 22.02
C SER A 236 -0.86 -5.15 20.59
N LEU A 237 0.24 -5.07 19.82
CA LEU A 237 0.20 -4.77 18.38
C LEU A 237 -0.19 -5.98 17.54
N THR A 238 0.10 -7.20 18.03
CA THR A 238 0.18 -8.39 17.19
C THR A 238 -0.75 -9.51 17.59
N ASP A 239 -1.37 -9.46 18.77
CA ASP A 239 -2.27 -10.51 19.26
C ASP A 239 -3.72 -10.18 18.93
N PHE A 240 -4.25 -10.83 17.88
CA PHE A 240 -5.64 -10.75 17.44
C PHE A 240 -6.38 -12.09 17.54
N THR A 241 -5.79 -13.08 18.18
CA THR A 241 -6.44 -14.37 18.40
C THR A 241 -7.29 -14.32 19.69
N PRO A 242 -8.63 -14.40 19.60
CA PRO A 242 -9.45 -14.39 20.79
C PRO A 242 -9.17 -15.59 21.71
N SER A 243 -8.98 -15.33 23.00
CA SER A 243 -8.79 -16.36 24.02
C SER A 243 -9.43 -15.96 25.34
N ALA A 244 -9.54 -16.92 26.27
CA ALA A 244 -10.08 -16.65 27.60
C ALA A 244 -9.14 -15.80 28.48
N GLU A 245 -7.87 -15.63 28.05
CA GLU A 245 -6.82 -14.96 28.82
C GLU A 245 -6.48 -13.56 28.26
N ASN A 246 -7.06 -13.18 27.11
CA ASN A 246 -6.81 -11.90 26.48
C ASN A 246 -8.11 -11.14 26.18
N THR A 247 -7.98 -9.91 25.71
CA THR A 247 -9.10 -9.04 25.36
C THR A 247 -9.34 -8.92 23.86
N ALA A 248 -8.64 -9.72 23.04
CA ALA A 248 -8.84 -9.76 21.61
C ALA A 248 -10.21 -10.32 21.23
N GLY A 249 -10.81 -9.81 20.17
CA GLY A 249 -12.09 -10.27 19.72
C GLY A 249 -12.54 -9.66 18.40
N ASP A 250 -13.78 -9.99 18.05
CA ASP A 250 -14.42 -9.47 16.87
C ASP A 250 -15.91 -9.17 17.11
N LEU A 251 -16.46 -8.27 16.32
CA LEU A 251 -17.86 -7.91 16.33
C LEU A 251 -18.32 -7.57 14.92
N ARG A 252 -19.36 -8.23 14.45
CA ARG A 252 -19.99 -7.89 13.17
C ARG A 252 -21.23 -7.04 13.39
N LEU A 253 -21.29 -5.87 12.77
CA LEU A 253 -22.44 -4.97 12.84
C LEU A 253 -23.62 -5.57 12.06
N SER A 254 -24.83 -5.29 12.55
CA SER A 254 -26.06 -5.91 12.03
C SER A 254 -26.82 -5.06 11.02
N LYS A 255 -26.51 -3.75 10.92
CA LYS A 255 -27.20 -2.81 10.02
C LYS A 255 -26.19 -2.02 9.21
N GLY A 256 -26.51 -1.87 7.94
CA GLY A 256 -25.67 -1.23 6.93
C GLY A 256 -25.12 -2.23 5.93
N SER A 257 -24.47 -1.72 4.91
CA SER A 257 -23.74 -2.52 3.93
C SER A 257 -22.22 -2.41 4.14
N GLU A 258 -21.77 -1.31 4.73
CA GLU A 258 -20.35 -1.09 5.01
C GLU A 258 -20.13 -0.08 6.15
N ILE A 259 -18.98 -0.19 6.80
CA ILE A 259 -18.50 0.82 7.73
C ILE A 259 -17.82 1.92 6.91
N ILE A 260 -18.29 3.15 7.08
CA ILE A 260 -17.75 4.32 6.37
C ILE A 260 -16.56 4.89 7.12
N THR A 261 -16.70 5.07 8.45
CA THR A 261 -15.63 5.63 9.29
C THR A 261 -15.89 5.32 10.75
N ALA A 262 -14.85 5.47 11.56
CA ALA A 262 -14.93 5.47 13.01
C ALA A 262 -14.17 6.67 13.57
N ILE A 263 -14.65 7.24 14.65
CA ILE A 263 -14.07 8.41 15.31
C ILE A 263 -14.03 8.14 16.81
N GLN A 264 -12.88 8.33 17.41
CA GLN A 264 -12.71 8.27 18.84
C GLN A 264 -13.19 9.56 19.51
N THR A 265 -13.92 9.42 20.60
CA THR A 265 -14.30 10.50 21.51
C THR A 265 -13.70 10.20 22.88
N SER A 266 -13.82 11.13 23.81
CA SER A 266 -13.27 10.99 25.17
C SER A 266 -13.79 9.79 25.97
N ARG A 267 -14.89 9.15 25.55
CA ARG A 267 -15.54 8.06 26.33
C ARG A 267 -15.89 6.83 25.50
N GLN A 268 -15.98 6.98 24.20
CA GLN A 268 -16.47 5.92 23.32
C GLN A 268 -15.99 6.14 21.89
N ILE A 269 -16.03 5.10 21.09
CA ILE A 269 -15.78 5.16 19.67
C ILE A 269 -17.12 5.17 18.94
N LEU A 270 -17.31 6.16 18.06
CA LEU A 270 -18.47 6.26 17.18
C LEU A 270 -18.15 5.56 15.87
N VAL A 271 -18.95 4.58 15.49
CA VAL A 271 -18.80 3.82 14.25
C VAL A 271 -19.94 4.14 13.31
N PHE A 272 -19.65 4.73 12.17
CA PHE A 272 -20.62 5.13 11.15
C PHE A 272 -20.67 4.07 10.06
N THR A 273 -21.84 3.51 9.84
CA THR A 273 -22.13 2.75 8.62
C THR A 273 -22.87 3.66 7.62
N ASP A 274 -23.10 3.15 6.42
CA ASP A 274 -23.91 3.83 5.41
C ASP A 274 -25.38 4.06 5.84
N GLN A 275 -25.87 3.38 6.89
CA GLN A 275 -27.26 3.44 7.33
C GLN A 275 -27.45 3.74 8.82
N SER A 276 -26.44 3.57 9.66
CA SER A 276 -26.59 3.60 11.11
C SER A 276 -25.34 4.16 11.81
N LEU A 277 -25.53 4.66 13.01
CA LEU A 277 -24.48 5.01 13.94
C LEU A 277 -24.46 4.02 15.09
N TYR A 278 -23.30 3.49 15.40
CA TYR A 278 -23.04 2.63 16.56
C TYR A 278 -22.06 3.32 17.52
N THR A 279 -22.15 2.92 18.77
CA THR A 279 -21.17 3.30 19.79
C THR A 279 -20.46 2.05 20.29
N MET A 280 -19.16 2.12 20.43
CA MET A 280 -18.31 1.06 20.97
C MET A 280 -17.56 1.60 22.19
N GLN A 281 -17.58 0.84 23.28
CA GLN A 281 -16.89 1.16 24.52
C GLN A 281 -16.33 -0.12 25.12
N PHE A 282 -15.09 -0.07 25.58
CA PHE A 282 -14.50 -1.13 26.37
C PHE A 282 -15.02 -1.00 27.81
N LEU A 283 -15.46 -2.11 28.38
CA LEU A 283 -16.05 -2.15 29.73
C LEU A 283 -15.20 -2.94 30.74
N GLY A 284 -14.04 -3.46 30.33
CA GLY A 284 -13.15 -4.29 31.14
C GLY A 284 -13.41 -5.77 31.02
#